data_cffe6ed682a6133395f71a0d264bff89
#
_entry.id   cffe6ed682a6133395f71a0d264bff89
#
_cell.length_a   1.000
_cell.length_b   1.000
_cell.length_c   1.000
_cell.angle_alpha   90.00
_cell.angle_beta   90.00
_cell.angle_gamma   90.00
#
_symmetry.space_group_name_H-M   'P 1'
#
loop_
_entity.id
_entity.type
_entity.pdbx_description
1 polymer ?
#
loop_
_entity_poly.entity_id
_entity_poly.type
_entity_poly.pdbx_seq_one_letter_code
_entity_poly.pdbx_strand_id
1 'polypeptide(L)'
;SPKADIPVRLKLEDGLGGFVELDVNTTVTNEWETLTWDFSGQTAGMDFNKVVIFFEFVPGLGGDGSSYYYDDIEVVVFPTPSLPITLEEDVNPYFQDFNGSDTQIITNPYQEGGNTSAEVAQSIVPANTSFAGVSFSVQTIDISQGKTFNLDVRTILPNASILLKLENTVNGTSIEREIVVAEVNQWENITFDFGTEADATYDKVTLFMYFNSSATVTRVAYWDNLEQNLNDLVELPVTFESATADYNVVGFGGVEPAVESNPDPSGENTSNTVVRSTKTVGAEFWGGAEMTLDVAIDFSESESISIKTWSPKADIPVRLKLEDGLGGFVELDVNTTVANQWEILTWNFTGQTAGLNFNKVVLFFEFVPGLSGDGSIYYYDDIEIAPIVPDLVELPVT
;
A
#
# COMPACT_ATOMS: atom_id res chain seq x y z
N SER A 1 -1.31 -3.12 -44.96
CA SER A 1 -0.53 -2.15 -45.75
C SER A 1 0.27 -2.83 -46.89
N PRO A 2 0.40 -2.21 -48.08
CA PRO A 2 1.30 -2.71 -49.14
C PRO A 2 2.79 -2.45 -48.83
N LYS A 3 3.08 -1.70 -47.78
CA LYS A 3 4.44 -1.28 -47.39
C LYS A 3 4.61 -1.40 -45.86
N ALA A 4 5.82 -1.76 -45.44
CA ALA A 4 6.27 -1.61 -44.05
C ALA A 4 6.92 -0.23 -43.81
N ASP A 5 7.15 0.13 -42.56
CA ASP A 5 7.79 1.37 -42.12
C ASP A 5 7.15 2.67 -42.64
N ILE A 6 5.83 2.65 -42.90
CA ILE A 6 5.11 3.87 -43.25
C ILE A 6 4.34 4.40 -42.07
N PRO A 7 4.36 5.73 -41.83
CA PRO A 7 3.55 6.31 -40.73
C PRO A 7 2.06 6.27 -41.11
N VAL A 8 1.27 5.74 -40.16
CA VAL A 8 -0.19 5.82 -40.19
C VAL A 8 -0.62 6.74 -39.05
N ARG A 9 -1.15 7.90 -39.42
CA ARG A 9 -1.67 8.86 -38.43
C ARG A 9 -3.11 8.58 -38.14
N LEU A 10 -3.42 8.40 -36.85
CA LEU A 10 -4.79 8.46 -36.32
C LEU A 10 -5.01 9.81 -35.67
N LYS A 11 -6.10 10.48 -36.04
CA LYS A 11 -6.54 11.75 -35.46
C LYS A 11 -7.96 11.61 -34.94
N LEU A 12 -8.17 12.03 -33.70
CA LEU A 12 -9.49 12.13 -33.07
C LEU A 12 -9.87 13.60 -32.99
N GLU A 13 -11.09 13.98 -33.40
CA GLU A 13 -11.60 15.35 -33.38
C GLU A 13 -12.91 15.45 -32.58
N ASP A 14 -13.08 16.53 -31.81
CA ASP A 14 -14.29 16.84 -31.04
C ASP A 14 -15.36 17.62 -31.84
N GLY A 15 -15.05 17.98 -33.06
CA GLY A 15 -15.94 18.81 -33.87
C GLY A 15 -16.04 20.30 -33.49
N LEU A 16 -15.35 20.71 -32.43
CA LEU A 16 -15.32 22.08 -31.91
C LEU A 16 -13.95 22.75 -32.11
N GLY A 17 -13.00 22.03 -32.70
CA GLY A 17 -11.64 22.47 -32.98
C GLY A 17 -10.59 21.81 -32.10
N GLY A 18 -10.97 21.04 -31.10
CA GLY A 18 -10.07 20.18 -30.33
C GLY A 18 -9.76 18.89 -31.08
N PHE A 19 -8.53 18.47 -31.02
CA PHE A 19 -8.09 17.20 -31.58
C PHE A 19 -6.83 16.66 -30.88
N VAL A 20 -6.63 15.35 -31.01
CA VAL A 20 -5.36 14.66 -30.72
C VAL A 20 -4.96 13.84 -31.93
N GLU A 21 -3.66 13.69 -32.16
CA GLU A 21 -3.15 12.89 -33.28
C GLU A 21 -1.82 12.25 -32.94
N LEU A 22 -1.63 11.00 -33.38
CA LEU A 22 -0.38 10.23 -33.22
C LEU A 22 -0.07 9.45 -34.50
N ASP A 23 1.20 9.20 -34.69
CA ASP A 23 1.73 8.38 -35.81
C ASP A 23 2.24 7.04 -35.25
N VAL A 24 1.85 5.93 -35.90
CA VAL A 24 2.37 4.59 -35.67
C VAL A 24 2.80 4.02 -37.03
N ASN A 25 3.97 3.43 -37.09
CA ASN A 25 4.46 2.85 -38.33
C ASN A 25 3.94 1.42 -38.53
N THR A 26 3.66 1.06 -39.78
CA THR A 26 3.42 -0.33 -40.15
C THR A 26 4.69 -1.14 -40.04
N THR A 27 4.58 -2.42 -39.66
CA THR A 27 5.72 -3.32 -39.47
C THR A 27 5.82 -4.40 -40.54
N VAL A 28 4.71 -4.72 -41.23
CA VAL A 28 4.62 -5.79 -42.21
C VAL A 28 4.15 -5.27 -43.58
N THR A 29 4.40 -6.03 -44.62
CA THR A 29 4.03 -5.73 -46.01
C THR A 29 3.05 -6.76 -46.55
N ASN A 30 1.92 -6.30 -47.11
CA ASN A 30 0.84 -7.14 -47.67
C ASN A 30 0.22 -8.15 -46.67
N GLU A 31 0.27 -7.83 -45.41
CA GLU A 31 -0.36 -8.59 -44.32
C GLU A 31 -1.22 -7.67 -43.48
N TRP A 32 -2.18 -8.27 -42.75
CA TRP A 32 -2.94 -7.57 -41.74
C TRP A 32 -2.10 -7.49 -40.44
N GLU A 33 -2.11 -6.33 -39.81
CA GLU A 33 -1.51 -6.09 -38.50
C GLU A 33 -2.42 -5.19 -37.70
N THR A 34 -2.36 -5.29 -36.37
CA THR A 34 -3.04 -4.37 -35.47
C THR A 34 -2.11 -3.21 -35.14
N LEU A 35 -2.53 -1.99 -35.42
CA LEU A 35 -1.84 -0.78 -34.98
C LEU A 35 -2.57 -0.20 -33.77
N THR A 36 -1.84 0.18 -32.75
CA THR A 36 -2.40 0.78 -31.53
C THR A 36 -1.84 2.19 -31.35
N TRP A 37 -2.73 3.18 -31.20
CA TRP A 37 -2.38 4.57 -30.90
C TRP A 37 -2.75 4.86 -29.46
N ASP A 38 -1.76 5.19 -28.65
CA ASP A 38 -1.97 5.53 -27.23
C ASP A 38 -2.18 7.04 -27.06
N PHE A 39 -3.40 7.43 -26.78
CA PHE A 39 -3.79 8.80 -26.46
C PHE A 39 -3.90 9.06 -24.95
N SER A 40 -3.34 8.21 -24.11
CA SER A 40 -3.38 8.38 -22.65
C SER A 40 -2.83 9.75 -22.23
N GLY A 41 -3.53 10.43 -21.35
CA GLY A 41 -3.17 11.76 -20.89
C GLY A 41 -3.44 12.91 -21.87
N GLN A 42 -3.87 12.64 -23.11
CA GLN A 42 -4.15 13.65 -24.12
C GLN A 42 -5.64 13.93 -24.34
N THR A 43 -6.51 13.07 -23.80
CA THR A 43 -7.97 13.11 -24.07
C THR A 43 -8.78 13.78 -22.96
N ALA A 44 -8.14 14.25 -21.88
CA ALA A 44 -8.84 14.83 -20.73
C ALA A 44 -9.70 16.04 -21.11
N GLY A 45 -11.00 15.98 -20.82
CA GLY A 45 -11.95 17.05 -21.08
C GLY A 45 -12.39 17.21 -22.54
N MET A 46 -12.12 16.23 -23.40
CA MET A 46 -12.52 16.23 -24.81
C MET A 46 -13.50 15.08 -25.10
N ASP A 47 -14.58 15.39 -25.83
CA ASP A 47 -15.56 14.42 -26.31
C ASP A 47 -15.37 14.24 -27.83
N PHE A 48 -14.58 13.24 -28.21
CA PHE A 48 -14.29 12.98 -29.63
C PHE A 48 -15.47 12.28 -30.32
N ASN A 49 -15.83 12.80 -31.48
CA ASN A 49 -16.92 12.26 -32.32
C ASN A 49 -16.50 11.97 -33.76
N LYS A 50 -15.24 12.15 -34.08
CA LYS A 50 -14.71 11.92 -35.42
C LYS A 50 -13.33 11.28 -35.38
N VAL A 51 -13.16 10.23 -36.18
CA VAL A 51 -11.90 9.55 -36.41
C VAL A 51 -11.41 9.86 -37.82
N VAL A 52 -10.15 10.20 -37.97
CA VAL A 52 -9.48 10.45 -39.25
C VAL A 52 -8.19 9.63 -39.32
N ILE A 53 -8.02 8.87 -40.38
CA ILE A 53 -6.83 8.03 -40.60
C ILE A 53 -6.11 8.54 -41.86
N PHE A 54 -4.79 8.73 -41.74
CA PHE A 54 -3.94 9.11 -42.82
C PHE A 54 -2.86 8.03 -43.01
N PHE A 55 -2.81 7.41 -44.18
CA PHE A 55 -1.73 6.50 -44.53
C PHE A 55 -0.57 7.25 -45.21
N GLU A 56 0.67 6.85 -44.97
CA GLU A 56 1.89 7.51 -45.48
C GLU A 56 1.90 9.02 -45.16
N PHE A 57 1.61 9.38 -43.91
CA PHE A 57 1.57 10.79 -43.50
C PHE A 57 2.99 11.36 -43.40
N VAL A 58 3.57 11.67 -44.58
CA VAL A 58 4.90 12.26 -44.70
C VAL A 58 4.78 13.59 -45.42
N PRO A 59 5.17 14.73 -44.82
CA PRO A 59 5.11 16.04 -45.45
C PRO A 59 5.87 16.09 -46.78
N GLY A 60 5.17 16.50 -47.83
CA GLY A 60 5.74 16.61 -49.15
C GLY A 60 5.79 15.32 -50.00
N LEU A 61 5.37 14.20 -49.47
CA LEU A 61 5.21 12.97 -50.21
C LEU A 61 3.94 13.04 -51.07
N GLY A 62 4.09 12.83 -52.38
CA GLY A 62 2.94 12.68 -53.30
C GLY A 62 2.43 11.24 -53.30
N GLY A 63 1.11 11.08 -53.49
CA GLY A 63 0.52 9.74 -53.59
C GLY A 63 1.06 8.98 -54.84
N ASP A 64 1.34 7.69 -54.66
CA ASP A 64 1.87 6.78 -55.68
C ASP A 64 0.82 5.81 -56.25
N GLY A 65 -0.44 5.93 -55.77
CA GLY A 65 -1.55 5.05 -56.14
C GLY A 65 -1.68 3.79 -55.28
N SER A 66 -0.93 3.67 -54.18
CA SER A 66 -1.06 2.56 -53.22
C SER A 66 -2.46 2.51 -52.64
N SER A 67 -2.98 1.29 -52.41
CA SER A 67 -4.26 1.03 -51.72
C SER A 67 -4.01 0.46 -50.33
N TYR A 68 -4.66 1.06 -49.36
CA TYR A 68 -4.60 0.64 -47.95
C TYR A 68 -5.97 0.16 -47.51
N TYR A 69 -6.00 -0.81 -46.62
CA TYR A 69 -7.22 -1.38 -46.08
C TYR A 69 -7.13 -1.30 -44.56
N TYR A 70 -8.26 -0.97 -43.90
CA TYR A 70 -8.39 -1.00 -42.49
C TYR A 70 -9.78 -1.50 -42.09
N ASP A 71 -9.87 -2.07 -40.89
CA ASP A 71 -11.09 -2.62 -40.34
C ASP A 71 -11.00 -2.59 -38.80
N ASP A 72 -12.09 -2.89 -38.11
CA ASP A 72 -12.14 -3.12 -36.67
C ASP A 72 -11.49 -2.01 -35.82
N ILE A 73 -11.97 -0.76 -35.95
CA ILE A 73 -11.51 0.34 -35.10
C ILE A 73 -12.24 0.23 -33.76
N GLU A 74 -11.47 -0.02 -32.72
CA GLU A 74 -11.98 -0.16 -31.34
C GLU A 74 -11.21 0.69 -30.34
N VAL A 75 -11.83 0.98 -29.20
CA VAL A 75 -11.13 1.55 -28.06
C VAL A 75 -10.60 0.42 -27.21
N VAL A 76 -9.29 0.30 -27.15
CA VAL A 76 -8.63 -0.68 -26.28
C VAL A 76 -8.47 -0.05 -24.90
N VAL A 77 -9.06 -0.69 -23.89
CA VAL A 77 -8.83 -0.34 -22.48
C VAL A 77 -7.76 -1.30 -21.97
N PHE A 78 -6.56 -0.77 -21.75
CA PHE A 78 -5.52 -1.56 -21.09
C PHE A 78 -5.92 -1.72 -19.62
N PRO A 79 -5.98 -2.96 -19.11
CA PRO A 79 -6.25 -3.17 -17.70
C PRO A 79 -5.16 -2.49 -16.87
N THR A 80 -5.57 -1.82 -15.80
CA THR A 80 -4.66 -1.15 -14.88
C THR A 80 -4.25 -2.14 -13.80
N PRO A 81 -2.98 -2.60 -13.77
CA PRO A 81 -2.54 -3.57 -12.79
C PRO A 81 -2.53 -2.97 -11.38
N SER A 82 -2.66 -3.84 -10.37
CA SER A 82 -2.39 -3.50 -8.96
C SER A 82 -0.97 -3.90 -8.58
N LEU A 83 -0.43 -3.33 -7.51
CA LEU A 83 0.74 -3.88 -6.86
C LEU A 83 0.38 -5.23 -6.17
N PRO A 84 1.29 -6.20 -6.15
CA PRO A 84 2.64 -6.18 -6.74
C PRO A 84 2.62 -6.30 -8.27
N ILE A 85 3.61 -5.70 -8.95
CA ILE A 85 3.87 -5.88 -10.39
C ILE A 85 4.91 -6.98 -10.53
N THR A 86 4.47 -8.18 -10.87
CA THR A 86 5.35 -9.36 -10.99
C THR A 86 5.70 -9.72 -12.44
N LEU A 87 5.04 -9.06 -13.41
CA LEU A 87 5.19 -9.28 -14.84
C LEU A 87 4.87 -10.70 -15.36
N GLU A 88 4.40 -11.59 -14.46
CA GLU A 88 3.96 -12.96 -14.75
C GLU A 88 2.44 -13.06 -14.98
N GLU A 89 1.72 -11.97 -14.80
CA GLU A 89 0.26 -11.92 -14.81
C GLU A 89 -0.28 -11.64 -16.22
N ASP A 90 -1.55 -12.00 -16.45
CA ASP A 90 -2.28 -11.63 -17.68
C ASP A 90 -2.50 -10.10 -17.79
N VAL A 91 -2.37 -9.38 -16.68
CA VAL A 91 -2.56 -7.93 -16.58
C VAL A 91 -1.23 -7.24 -16.31
N ASN A 92 -0.45 -7.10 -17.38
CA ASN A 92 0.82 -6.39 -17.30
C ASN A 92 0.65 -4.87 -17.49
N PRO A 93 1.54 -4.04 -16.92
CA PRO A 93 1.51 -2.60 -17.12
C PRO A 93 1.73 -2.23 -18.59
N TYR A 94 1.00 -1.25 -19.06
CA TYR A 94 1.28 -0.61 -20.35
C TYR A 94 2.41 0.42 -20.16
N PHE A 95 3.58 0.11 -20.69
CA PHE A 95 4.77 0.96 -20.55
C PHE A 95 4.75 2.16 -21.49
N GLN A 96 4.97 3.33 -20.92
CA GLN A 96 5.16 4.60 -21.62
C GLN A 96 6.61 5.05 -21.43
N ASP A 97 7.45 4.75 -22.36
CA ASP A 97 8.85 5.15 -22.36
C ASP A 97 9.03 6.62 -22.72
N PHE A 98 10.03 7.25 -22.12
CA PHE A 98 10.37 8.65 -22.40
C PHE A 98 11.88 8.88 -22.50
N ASN A 99 12.25 9.97 -23.17
CA ASN A 99 13.64 10.37 -23.43
C ASN A 99 14.51 9.27 -24.08
N GLY A 100 13.87 8.43 -24.91
CA GLY A 100 14.52 7.38 -25.69
C GLY A 100 14.81 6.10 -24.90
N SER A 101 14.27 5.93 -23.71
CA SER A 101 14.21 4.62 -23.05
C SER A 101 13.42 3.66 -23.93
N ASP A 102 13.71 2.37 -23.83
CA ASP A 102 12.96 1.28 -24.45
C ASP A 102 12.79 0.17 -23.40
N THR A 103 11.58 0.00 -22.91
CA THR A 103 11.24 -0.95 -21.85
C THR A 103 10.30 -2.01 -22.39
N GLN A 104 10.69 -3.28 -22.26
CA GLN A 104 9.93 -4.41 -22.75
C GLN A 104 9.90 -5.53 -21.71
N ILE A 105 8.79 -6.26 -21.64
CA ILE A 105 8.71 -7.50 -20.89
C ILE A 105 9.35 -8.59 -21.74
N ILE A 106 10.32 -9.29 -21.18
CA ILE A 106 11.07 -10.35 -21.86
C ILE A 106 11.19 -11.58 -20.96
N THR A 107 11.43 -12.74 -21.57
CA THR A 107 11.85 -13.91 -20.81
C THR A 107 13.09 -13.58 -20.00
N ASN A 108 13.08 -13.89 -18.71
CA ASN A 108 14.18 -13.58 -17.79
C ASN A 108 15.47 -14.30 -18.21
N PRO A 109 16.50 -13.58 -18.66
CA PRO A 109 17.76 -14.18 -19.07
C PRO A 109 18.66 -14.58 -17.89
N TYR A 110 18.27 -14.24 -16.66
CA TYR A 110 19.06 -14.41 -15.44
C TYR A 110 18.22 -14.98 -14.29
N GLN A 111 17.59 -16.14 -14.49
CA GLN A 111 16.81 -16.85 -13.46
C GLN A 111 17.74 -17.43 -12.38
N GLU A 112 18.28 -16.57 -11.55
CA GLU A 112 19.28 -16.94 -10.53
C GLU A 112 19.20 -16.04 -9.29
N GLY A 113 19.69 -16.50 -8.17
CA GLY A 113 19.84 -15.68 -6.97
C GLY A 113 18.52 -15.12 -6.44
N GLY A 114 18.42 -13.81 -6.42
CA GLY A 114 17.28 -13.07 -5.84
C GLY A 114 16.02 -13.02 -6.71
N ASN A 115 16.09 -13.41 -8.01
CA ASN A 115 14.93 -13.42 -8.89
C ASN A 115 14.90 -14.66 -9.78
N THR A 116 13.83 -15.46 -9.68
CA THR A 116 13.60 -16.70 -10.44
C THR A 116 12.38 -16.62 -11.34
N SER A 117 11.78 -15.44 -11.49
CA SER A 117 10.62 -15.18 -12.36
C SER A 117 10.89 -15.62 -13.80
N ALA A 118 9.86 -16.02 -14.51
CA ALA A 118 9.97 -16.42 -15.92
C ALA A 118 10.13 -15.20 -16.84
N GLU A 119 9.50 -14.09 -16.49
CA GLU A 119 9.53 -12.83 -17.22
C GLU A 119 10.06 -11.69 -16.35
N VAL A 120 10.63 -10.68 -16.98
CA VAL A 120 11.13 -9.46 -16.34
C VAL A 120 11.02 -8.28 -17.31
N ALA A 121 11.01 -7.07 -16.82
CA ALA A 121 11.16 -5.91 -17.65
C ALA A 121 12.65 -5.66 -17.94
N GLN A 122 12.99 -5.45 -19.20
CA GLN A 122 14.28 -4.94 -19.65
C GLN A 122 14.10 -3.47 -20.06
N SER A 123 14.82 -2.56 -19.41
CA SER A 123 14.88 -1.15 -19.79
C SER A 123 16.24 -0.82 -20.43
N ILE A 124 16.21 -0.35 -21.66
CA ILE A 124 17.39 0.12 -22.38
C ILE A 124 17.42 1.64 -22.32
N VAL A 125 18.47 2.19 -21.73
CA VAL A 125 18.64 3.64 -21.54
C VAL A 125 19.75 4.14 -22.49
N PRO A 126 19.47 5.10 -23.38
CA PRO A 126 20.45 5.60 -24.34
C PRO A 126 21.67 6.25 -23.71
N ALA A 127 22.79 6.26 -24.45
CA ALA A 127 23.95 7.02 -24.05
C ALA A 127 23.65 8.51 -23.93
N ASN A 128 24.33 9.20 -23.01
CA ASN A 128 24.22 10.65 -22.77
C ASN A 128 22.82 11.14 -22.36
N THR A 129 21.98 10.27 -21.79
CA THR A 129 20.68 10.63 -21.20
C THR A 129 20.72 10.48 -19.71
N SER A 130 20.19 11.47 -18.98
CA SER A 130 20.17 11.50 -17.50
C SER A 130 18.80 11.22 -16.90
N PHE A 131 17.74 11.40 -17.69
CA PHE A 131 16.34 11.38 -17.23
C PHE A 131 15.46 10.51 -18.14
N ALA A 132 16.01 9.39 -18.64
CA ALA A 132 15.22 8.42 -19.38
C ALA A 132 14.61 7.39 -18.43
N GLY A 133 13.45 6.90 -18.78
CA GLY A 133 12.74 5.93 -17.96
C GLY A 133 11.44 5.47 -18.56
N VAL A 134 10.64 4.81 -17.74
CA VAL A 134 9.33 4.26 -18.08
C VAL A 134 8.30 4.70 -17.07
N SER A 135 7.08 4.98 -17.51
CA SER A 135 5.94 5.21 -16.66
C SER A 135 4.77 4.32 -17.02
N PHE A 136 3.91 4.01 -16.06
CA PHE A 136 2.71 3.21 -16.26
C PHE A 136 1.68 3.50 -15.20
N SER A 137 0.40 3.39 -15.58
CA SER A 137 -0.72 3.52 -14.64
C SER A 137 -0.87 2.24 -13.82
N VAL A 138 -1.25 2.42 -12.57
CA VAL A 138 -1.57 1.33 -11.62
C VAL A 138 -2.88 1.64 -10.93
N GLN A 139 -3.51 0.62 -10.34
CA GLN A 139 -4.61 0.86 -9.40
C GLN A 139 -4.12 1.73 -8.24
N THR A 140 -5.06 2.32 -7.51
CA THR A 140 -4.72 3.24 -6.42
C THR A 140 -3.73 2.63 -5.43
N ILE A 141 -2.59 3.29 -5.28
CA ILE A 141 -1.60 3.04 -4.23
C ILE A 141 -1.94 3.99 -3.07
N ASP A 142 -2.27 3.45 -1.91
CA ASP A 142 -2.47 4.21 -0.68
C ASP A 142 -1.26 4.02 0.22
N ILE A 143 -0.43 5.07 0.39
CA ILE A 143 0.78 4.97 1.21
C ILE A 143 0.49 5.00 2.72
N SER A 144 -0.74 5.25 3.17
CA SER A 144 -1.11 5.04 4.57
C SER A 144 -1.06 3.56 4.96
N GLN A 145 -1.25 2.66 3.98
CA GLN A 145 -1.21 1.21 4.17
C GLN A 145 0.20 0.63 4.19
N GLY A 146 1.22 1.42 3.89
CA GLY A 146 2.62 1.03 3.90
C GLY A 146 3.47 2.00 3.09
N LYS A 147 4.55 2.48 3.68
CA LYS A 147 5.38 3.56 3.11
C LYS A 147 6.70 3.07 2.49
N THR A 148 6.90 1.78 2.42
CA THR A 148 8.08 1.21 1.78
C THR A 148 7.71 0.39 0.56
N PHE A 149 8.56 0.44 -0.47
CA PHE A 149 8.37 -0.29 -1.72
C PHE A 149 9.63 -1.06 -2.05
N ASN A 150 9.48 -2.30 -2.43
CA ASN A 150 10.58 -3.14 -2.89
C ASN A 150 10.56 -3.25 -4.41
N LEU A 151 11.74 -3.40 -4.99
CA LEU A 151 11.95 -3.66 -6.42
C LEU A 151 13.15 -4.59 -6.58
N ASP A 152 12.98 -5.69 -7.31
CA ASP A 152 14.11 -6.48 -7.77
C ASP A 152 14.74 -5.79 -8.96
N VAL A 153 16.03 -5.55 -8.90
CA VAL A 153 16.77 -4.87 -9.98
C VAL A 153 18.11 -5.55 -10.24
N ARG A 154 18.49 -5.61 -11.51
CA ARG A 154 19.78 -6.08 -11.97
C ARG A 154 20.36 -5.08 -12.94
N THR A 155 21.52 -4.53 -12.65
CA THR A 155 22.20 -3.54 -13.48
C THR A 155 23.50 -4.08 -14.04
N ILE A 156 23.93 -3.55 -15.20
CA ILE A 156 25.17 -3.97 -15.85
C ILE A 156 26.35 -3.02 -15.59
N LEU A 157 26.09 -1.85 -15.01
CA LEU A 157 27.11 -0.86 -14.67
C LEU A 157 27.06 -0.54 -13.17
N PRO A 158 28.21 -0.26 -12.55
CA PRO A 158 28.27 0.08 -11.12
C PRO A 158 27.64 1.43 -10.82
N ASN A 159 27.22 1.58 -9.57
CA ASN A 159 26.60 2.82 -9.05
C ASN A 159 25.40 3.27 -9.88
N ALA A 160 24.61 2.32 -10.34
CA ALA A 160 23.36 2.62 -11.01
C ALA A 160 22.38 3.24 -10.00
N SER A 161 21.91 4.45 -10.30
CA SER A 161 20.88 5.09 -9.50
C SER A 161 19.53 4.78 -10.11
N ILE A 162 18.62 4.27 -9.28
CA ILE A 162 17.23 3.98 -9.63
C ILE A 162 16.35 4.95 -8.84
N LEU A 163 15.48 5.68 -9.54
CA LEU A 163 14.51 6.56 -8.90
C LEU A 163 13.11 6.02 -9.14
N LEU A 164 12.39 5.79 -8.04
CA LEU A 164 10.96 5.53 -8.03
C LEU A 164 10.21 6.83 -7.77
N LYS A 165 9.26 7.16 -8.64
CA LYS A 165 8.34 8.27 -8.46
C LYS A 165 6.92 7.75 -8.50
N LEU A 166 6.13 8.11 -7.49
CA LEU A 166 4.69 7.87 -7.43
C LEU A 166 3.97 9.18 -7.75
N GLU A 167 2.99 9.14 -8.63
CA GLU A 167 2.27 10.31 -9.12
C GLU A 167 0.76 10.11 -8.96
N ASN A 168 0.07 11.16 -8.52
CA ASN A 168 -1.39 11.24 -8.57
C ASN A 168 -1.78 12.07 -9.79
N THR A 169 -2.35 11.42 -10.81
CA THR A 169 -2.69 12.06 -12.08
C THR A 169 -3.89 13.00 -11.99
N VAL A 170 -4.70 12.88 -10.94
CA VAL A 170 -5.90 13.71 -10.73
C VAL A 170 -5.54 15.08 -10.15
N ASN A 171 -4.68 15.12 -9.12
CA ASN A 171 -4.32 16.37 -8.42
C ASN A 171 -2.92 16.89 -8.75
N GLY A 172 -2.10 16.12 -9.49
CA GLY A 172 -0.76 16.49 -9.91
C GLY A 172 0.31 16.41 -8.82
N THR A 173 0.02 15.80 -7.66
CA THR A 173 1.03 15.58 -6.61
C THR A 173 1.92 14.40 -6.94
N SER A 174 3.15 14.42 -6.43
CA SER A 174 4.06 13.30 -6.58
C SER A 174 5.09 13.25 -5.44
N ILE A 175 5.61 12.06 -5.18
CA ILE A 175 6.73 11.80 -4.28
C ILE A 175 7.77 10.96 -5.01
N GLU A 176 9.04 11.07 -4.61
CA GLU A 176 10.12 10.33 -5.25
C GLU A 176 11.22 9.93 -4.26
N ARG A 177 11.87 8.78 -4.54
CA ARG A 177 13.03 8.28 -3.80
C ARG A 177 14.04 7.69 -4.77
N GLU A 178 15.31 7.96 -4.48
CA GLU A 178 16.46 7.50 -5.26
C GLU A 178 17.29 6.52 -4.43
N ILE A 179 17.64 5.38 -5.01
CA ILE A 179 18.48 4.33 -4.42
C ILE A 179 19.63 4.04 -5.38
N VAL A 180 20.83 3.90 -4.85
CA VAL A 180 21.99 3.45 -5.61
C VAL A 180 22.16 1.95 -5.44
N VAL A 181 22.12 1.21 -6.55
CA VAL A 181 22.31 -0.23 -6.58
C VAL A 181 23.78 -0.55 -6.31
N ALA A 182 24.02 -1.40 -5.33
CA ALA A 182 25.37 -1.74 -4.89
C ALA A 182 26.02 -2.81 -5.78
N GLU A 183 25.23 -3.80 -6.20
CA GLU A 183 25.71 -4.96 -6.93
C GLU A 183 25.64 -4.77 -8.45
N VAL A 184 26.57 -5.39 -9.16
CA VAL A 184 26.63 -5.36 -10.62
C VAL A 184 26.49 -6.78 -11.16
N ASN A 185 25.64 -6.95 -12.16
CA ASN A 185 25.36 -8.26 -12.76
C ASN A 185 24.79 -9.31 -11.79
N GLN A 186 24.13 -8.85 -10.72
CA GLN A 186 23.40 -9.68 -9.78
C GLN A 186 22.03 -9.04 -9.52
N TRP A 187 21.04 -9.84 -9.15
CA TRP A 187 19.78 -9.33 -8.68
C TRP A 187 19.95 -8.78 -7.26
N GLU A 188 19.45 -7.59 -7.02
CA GLU A 188 19.39 -6.93 -5.73
C GLU A 188 17.93 -6.49 -5.48
N ASN A 189 17.38 -6.83 -4.32
CA ASN A 189 16.10 -6.28 -3.87
C ASN A 189 16.38 -4.95 -3.18
N ILE A 190 15.95 -3.86 -3.79
CA ILE A 190 16.13 -2.49 -3.25
C ILE A 190 14.85 -2.00 -2.63
N THR A 191 14.95 -1.21 -1.55
CA THR A 191 13.80 -0.68 -0.82
C THR A 191 13.78 0.85 -0.89
N PHE A 192 12.67 1.40 -1.37
CA PHE A 192 12.37 2.84 -1.36
C PHE A 192 11.54 3.17 -0.13
N ASP A 193 12.05 4.03 0.76
CA ASP A 193 11.37 4.42 2.00
C ASP A 193 10.77 5.83 1.87
N PHE A 194 9.45 5.93 1.95
CA PHE A 194 8.66 7.14 1.95
C PHE A 194 8.13 7.50 3.36
N GLY A 195 8.71 6.94 4.42
CA GLY A 195 8.23 7.10 5.81
C GLY A 195 8.04 8.54 6.29
N THR A 196 8.76 9.51 5.67
CA THR A 196 8.61 10.94 5.99
C THR A 196 7.50 11.66 5.24
N GLU A 197 6.88 11.00 4.26
CA GLU A 197 5.81 11.60 3.46
C GLU A 197 4.47 11.56 4.19
N ALA A 198 3.63 12.56 3.96
CA ALA A 198 2.25 12.55 4.44
C ALA A 198 1.42 11.49 3.68
N ASP A 199 0.42 10.93 4.34
CA ASP A 199 -0.47 9.94 3.74
C ASP A 199 -1.19 10.54 2.52
N ALA A 200 -1.16 9.78 1.43
CA ALA A 200 -1.73 10.19 0.15
C ALA A 200 -1.94 8.96 -0.75
N THR A 201 -2.66 9.18 -1.84
CA THR A 201 -2.91 8.15 -2.85
C THR A 201 -2.26 8.52 -4.17
N TYR A 202 -1.81 7.50 -4.91
CA TYR A 202 -1.16 7.62 -6.22
C TYR A 202 -1.74 6.60 -7.18
N ASP A 203 -1.68 6.86 -8.48
CA ASP A 203 -2.26 6.01 -9.53
C ASP A 203 -1.31 5.80 -10.73
N LYS A 204 -0.07 6.28 -10.59
CA LYS A 204 0.95 6.14 -11.63
C LYS A 204 2.33 5.94 -11.01
N VAL A 205 3.06 5.00 -11.57
CA VAL A 205 4.46 4.72 -11.27
C VAL A 205 5.34 5.23 -12.39
N THR A 206 6.46 5.86 -12.03
CA THR A 206 7.53 6.20 -12.94
C THR A 206 8.86 5.69 -12.40
N LEU A 207 9.56 4.89 -13.20
CA LEU A 207 10.87 4.35 -12.89
C LEU A 207 11.93 4.97 -13.82
N PHE A 208 12.95 5.56 -13.20
CA PHE A 208 14.13 6.04 -13.92
C PHE A 208 15.27 5.08 -13.66
N MET A 209 15.71 4.41 -14.71
CA MET A 209 16.88 3.54 -14.64
C MET A 209 18.14 4.36 -14.95
N TYR A 210 19.18 4.22 -14.12
CA TYR A 210 20.41 5.03 -14.21
C TYR A 210 20.14 6.54 -14.14
N PHE A 211 19.30 6.95 -13.20
CA PHE A 211 18.96 8.36 -12.97
C PHE A 211 20.22 9.22 -12.77
N ASN A 212 20.22 10.46 -13.29
CA ASN A 212 21.35 11.38 -13.24
C ASN A 212 22.69 10.85 -13.78
N SER A 213 22.70 9.73 -14.49
CA SER A 213 23.91 9.18 -15.07
C SER A 213 24.39 9.98 -16.27
N SER A 214 25.67 10.27 -16.32
CA SER A 214 26.35 10.90 -17.47
C SER A 214 27.08 9.88 -18.37
N ALA A 215 26.71 8.61 -18.29
CA ALA A 215 27.38 7.55 -19.08
C ALA A 215 27.24 7.79 -20.57
N THR A 216 28.36 7.62 -21.28
CA THR A 216 28.47 7.80 -22.73
C THR A 216 28.16 6.53 -23.51
N VAL A 217 27.70 5.50 -22.84
CA VAL A 217 27.32 4.20 -23.42
C VAL A 217 25.84 3.91 -23.13
N THR A 218 25.22 3.09 -23.96
CA THR A 218 23.90 2.54 -23.68
C THR A 218 23.96 1.66 -22.45
N ARG A 219 22.94 1.75 -21.61
CA ARG A 219 22.81 1.04 -20.34
C ARG A 219 21.60 0.14 -20.39
N VAL A 220 21.67 -1.00 -19.74
CA VAL A 220 20.55 -1.94 -19.62
C VAL A 220 20.32 -2.22 -18.14
N ALA A 221 19.09 -2.14 -17.71
CA ALA A 221 18.63 -2.63 -16.42
C ALA A 221 17.52 -3.64 -16.63
N TYR A 222 17.46 -4.63 -15.73
CA TYR A 222 16.33 -5.54 -15.60
C TYR A 222 15.65 -5.26 -14.27
N TRP A 223 14.34 -5.34 -14.24
CA TRP A 223 13.60 -5.13 -13.02
C TRP A 223 12.32 -5.96 -12.98
N ASP A 224 11.84 -6.22 -11.77
CA ASP A 224 10.69 -7.08 -11.50
C ASP A 224 10.19 -6.85 -10.08
N ASN A 225 9.06 -7.46 -9.73
CA ASN A 225 8.55 -7.53 -8.36
C ASN A 225 8.48 -6.15 -7.67
N LEU A 226 7.90 -5.14 -8.36
CA LEU A 226 7.58 -3.88 -7.68
C LEU A 226 6.42 -4.12 -6.74
N GLU A 227 6.66 -4.03 -5.45
CA GLU A 227 5.63 -4.26 -4.42
C GLU A 227 5.62 -3.15 -3.37
N GLN A 228 4.46 -2.90 -2.79
CA GLN A 228 4.31 -2.09 -1.58
C GLN A 228 4.34 -3.02 -0.37
N ASN A 229 5.23 -2.75 0.58
CA ASN A 229 5.22 -3.46 1.85
C ASN A 229 4.09 -2.89 2.71
N LEU A 230 3.00 -3.63 2.78
CA LEU A 230 1.85 -3.22 3.57
C LEU A 230 2.13 -3.38 5.06
N ASN A 231 1.60 -2.46 5.86
CA ASN A 231 1.62 -2.60 7.31
C ASN A 231 0.76 -3.81 7.71
N ASP A 232 1.15 -4.46 8.78
CA ASP A 232 0.27 -5.46 9.39
C ASP A 232 -1.00 -4.78 9.88
N LEU A 233 -2.15 -5.41 9.66
CA LEU A 233 -3.43 -4.90 10.14
C LEU A 233 -3.48 -4.96 11.67
N VAL A 234 -4.07 -3.92 12.25
CA VAL A 234 -4.41 -3.90 13.68
C VAL A 234 -5.79 -4.53 13.84
N GLU A 235 -5.82 -5.83 14.12
CA GLU A 235 -7.04 -6.62 14.33
C GLU A 235 -6.89 -7.55 15.52
N LEU A 236 -8.00 -8.04 16.08
CA LEU A 236 -7.93 -8.97 17.20
C LEU A 236 -7.46 -10.38 16.76
N PRO A 237 -6.53 -11.00 17.50
CA PRO A 237 -5.89 -10.52 18.72
C PRO A 237 -4.80 -9.45 18.48
N VAL A 238 -4.83 -8.36 19.24
CA VAL A 238 -3.77 -7.34 19.19
C VAL A 238 -2.72 -7.66 20.25
N THR A 239 -1.53 -8.03 19.81
CA THR A 239 -0.42 -8.45 20.68
C THR A 239 0.68 -7.42 20.86
N PHE A 240 0.64 -6.31 20.12
CA PHE A 240 1.65 -5.25 20.09
C PHE A 240 3.07 -5.71 19.71
N GLU A 241 3.23 -6.93 19.16
CA GLU A 241 4.52 -7.50 18.78
C GLU A 241 4.94 -7.20 17.33
N SER A 242 4.03 -6.71 16.47
CA SER A 242 4.37 -6.38 15.09
C SER A 242 5.25 -5.13 15.04
N ALA A 243 6.31 -5.21 14.23
CA ALA A 243 7.20 -4.08 13.94
C ALA A 243 6.65 -3.16 12.84
N THR A 244 5.62 -3.60 12.11
CA THR A 244 5.04 -2.92 10.93
C THR A 244 3.62 -2.43 11.15
N ALA A 245 2.87 -2.97 12.12
CA ALA A 245 1.54 -2.48 12.47
C ALA A 245 1.60 -1.06 13.06
N ASP A 246 0.74 -0.17 12.57
CA ASP A 246 0.56 1.16 13.15
C ASP A 246 -0.53 1.11 14.24
N TYR A 247 -0.15 0.78 15.44
CA TYR A 247 -1.09 0.67 16.56
C TYR A 247 -1.77 1.98 16.94
N ASN A 248 -1.19 3.13 16.62
CA ASN A 248 -1.71 4.48 16.83
C ASN A 248 -2.53 4.63 18.13
N VAL A 249 -1.92 4.30 19.26
CA VAL A 249 -2.56 4.41 20.58
C VAL A 249 -2.54 5.86 21.02
N VAL A 250 -3.72 6.47 21.17
CA VAL A 250 -3.88 7.89 21.49
C VAL A 250 -4.43 8.07 22.91
N GLY A 251 -3.75 8.89 23.69
CA GLY A 251 -4.19 9.25 25.06
C GLY A 251 -5.04 10.52 25.09
N PHE A 252 -5.94 10.56 26.05
CA PHE A 252 -6.77 11.74 26.32
C PHE A 252 -7.03 11.91 27.82
N GLY A 253 -7.50 13.09 28.23
CA GLY A 253 -7.82 13.38 29.63
C GLY A 253 -6.62 13.31 30.57
N GLY A 254 -5.39 13.51 30.07
CA GLY A 254 -4.17 13.47 30.87
C GLY A 254 -3.57 12.07 31.01
N VAL A 255 -3.95 11.13 30.14
CA VAL A 255 -3.29 9.83 30.01
C VAL A 255 -2.31 9.87 28.84
N GLU A 256 -1.10 9.36 29.07
CA GLU A 256 -0.02 9.29 28.09
C GLU A 256 0.33 7.83 27.80
N PRO A 257 -0.19 7.25 26.69
CA PRO A 257 0.16 5.89 26.28
C PRO A 257 1.47 5.87 25.47
N ALA A 258 2.13 4.72 25.49
CA ALA A 258 3.25 4.41 24.60
C ALA A 258 3.38 2.90 24.43
N VAL A 259 3.62 2.44 23.20
CA VAL A 259 4.05 1.07 22.92
C VAL A 259 5.54 0.99 23.23
N GLU A 260 5.94 0.10 24.15
CA GLU A 260 7.33 -0.01 24.59
C GLU A 260 7.67 -1.44 25.02
N SER A 261 8.94 -1.69 25.29
CA SER A 261 9.38 -3.00 25.80
C SER A 261 8.71 -3.34 27.13
N ASN A 262 8.27 -4.58 27.29
CA ASN A 262 7.64 -5.08 28.52
C ASN A 262 8.62 -4.98 29.69
N PRO A 263 8.31 -4.20 30.74
CA PRO A 263 9.20 -4.03 31.88
C PRO A 263 9.17 -5.21 32.86
N ASP A 264 8.16 -6.09 32.77
CA ASP A 264 7.98 -7.27 33.65
C ASP A 264 7.48 -8.48 32.82
N PRO A 265 8.33 -9.08 31.97
CA PRO A 265 7.94 -10.24 31.15
C PRO A 265 7.84 -11.51 32.04
N SER A 266 6.78 -11.62 32.81
CA SER A 266 6.58 -12.70 33.79
C SER A 266 5.10 -13.07 33.97
N GLY A 267 4.84 -14.23 34.57
CA GLY A 267 3.49 -14.69 34.90
C GLY A 267 2.63 -14.86 33.65
N GLU A 268 1.50 -14.16 33.61
CA GLU A 268 0.53 -14.23 32.52
C GLU A 268 0.98 -13.51 31.24
N ASN A 269 2.05 -12.69 31.33
CA ASN A 269 2.54 -11.96 30.15
C ASN A 269 4.07 -12.06 30.02
N THR A 270 4.51 -12.79 28.99
CA THR A 270 5.93 -12.94 28.61
C THR A 270 6.27 -12.28 27.28
N SER A 271 5.36 -11.46 26.75
CA SER A 271 5.55 -10.70 25.50
C SER A 271 6.74 -9.77 25.60
N ASN A 272 7.31 -9.40 24.45
CA ASN A 272 8.43 -8.44 24.41
C ASN A 272 7.95 -6.99 24.48
N THR A 273 6.74 -6.71 23.97
CA THR A 273 6.21 -5.38 23.77
C THR A 273 4.84 -5.25 24.42
N VAL A 274 4.54 -4.11 25.03
CA VAL A 274 3.29 -3.82 25.74
C VAL A 274 2.91 -2.36 25.54
N VAL A 275 1.68 -1.99 25.87
CA VAL A 275 1.29 -0.59 25.98
C VAL A 275 1.46 -0.13 27.43
N ARG A 276 2.32 0.87 27.64
CA ARG A 276 2.36 1.65 28.85
C ARG A 276 1.25 2.71 28.83
N SER A 277 0.50 2.86 29.90
CA SER A 277 -0.53 3.88 30.07
C SER A 277 -0.23 4.68 31.36
N THR A 278 0.31 5.88 31.24
CA THR A 278 0.61 6.74 32.39
C THR A 278 -0.56 7.67 32.66
N LYS A 279 -1.24 7.51 33.81
CA LYS A 279 -2.26 8.44 34.27
C LYS A 279 -1.58 9.57 35.02
N THR A 280 -1.23 10.68 34.32
CA THR A 280 -0.39 11.74 34.84
C THR A 280 -1.00 12.42 36.09
N VAL A 281 -0.18 13.09 36.89
CA VAL A 281 -0.68 13.83 38.05
C VAL A 281 -1.69 14.89 37.61
N GLY A 282 -2.90 14.81 38.15
CA GLY A 282 -4.00 15.71 37.80
C GLY A 282 -4.83 15.26 36.60
N ALA A 283 -4.51 14.10 36.00
CA ALA A 283 -5.35 13.53 34.94
C ALA A 283 -6.80 13.36 35.37
N GLU A 284 -7.70 13.50 34.43
CA GLU A 284 -9.14 13.33 34.66
C GLU A 284 -9.48 11.88 35.04
N PHE A 285 -10.51 11.67 35.87
CA PHE A 285 -10.95 10.30 36.19
C PHE A 285 -11.36 9.49 34.96
N TRP A 286 -11.87 10.18 33.92
CA TRP A 286 -12.24 9.62 32.61
C TRP A 286 -11.10 9.66 31.59
N GLY A 287 -9.88 10.00 31.98
CA GLY A 287 -8.71 9.91 31.13
C GLY A 287 -8.41 8.46 30.75
N GLY A 288 -8.11 8.20 29.50
CA GLY A 288 -7.90 6.86 28.94
C GLY A 288 -7.02 6.86 27.71
N ALA A 289 -6.85 5.70 27.13
CA ALA A 289 -6.18 5.47 25.87
C ALA A 289 -7.11 4.78 24.89
N GLU A 290 -7.11 5.22 23.64
CA GLU A 290 -7.90 4.64 22.56
C GLU A 290 -7.03 4.14 21.43
N MET A 291 -7.52 3.11 20.75
CA MET A 291 -6.91 2.53 19.55
C MET A 291 -8.03 2.16 18.57
N THR A 292 -7.83 2.48 17.28
CA THR A 292 -8.74 2.05 16.22
C THR A 292 -8.18 0.77 15.58
N LEU A 293 -9.06 -0.20 15.37
CA LEU A 293 -8.77 -1.44 14.66
C LEU A 293 -9.07 -1.24 13.16
N ASP A 294 -8.25 -1.85 12.31
CA ASP A 294 -8.48 -1.86 10.86
C ASP A 294 -9.63 -2.80 10.47
N VAL A 295 -9.88 -3.81 11.29
CA VAL A 295 -10.97 -4.77 11.12
C VAL A 295 -11.93 -4.67 12.30
N ALA A 296 -13.24 -4.66 12.01
CA ALA A 296 -14.26 -4.67 13.07
C ALA A 296 -14.20 -5.97 13.88
N ILE A 297 -14.49 -5.86 15.19
CA ILE A 297 -14.46 -7.01 16.10
C ILE A 297 -15.56 -8.00 15.71
N ASP A 298 -15.19 -9.24 15.46
CA ASP A 298 -16.13 -10.32 15.19
C ASP A 298 -16.56 -11.01 16.50
N PHE A 299 -17.80 -10.76 16.91
CA PHE A 299 -18.41 -11.35 18.10
C PHE A 299 -19.23 -12.62 17.81
N SER A 300 -19.05 -13.25 16.64
CA SER A 300 -19.82 -14.45 16.27
C SER A 300 -19.58 -15.64 17.19
N GLU A 301 -18.38 -15.79 17.71
CA GLU A 301 -17.98 -16.91 18.58
C GLU A 301 -18.15 -16.58 20.09
N SER A 302 -17.82 -15.37 20.51
CA SER A 302 -17.91 -14.94 21.92
C SER A 302 -18.09 -13.43 22.00
N GLU A 303 -18.97 -12.97 22.88
CA GLU A 303 -19.18 -11.54 23.16
C GLU A 303 -18.36 -11.05 24.36
N SER A 304 -17.20 -11.66 24.61
CA SER A 304 -16.30 -11.26 25.68
C SER A 304 -14.94 -10.88 25.15
N ILE A 305 -14.35 -9.84 25.72
CA ILE A 305 -12.96 -9.41 25.43
C ILE A 305 -12.11 -9.70 26.67
N SER A 306 -10.94 -10.27 26.48
CA SER A 306 -9.90 -10.37 27.50
C SER A 306 -8.70 -9.49 27.14
N ILE A 307 -8.07 -8.94 28.17
CA ILE A 307 -6.88 -8.11 28.06
C ILE A 307 -5.94 -8.49 29.20
N LYS A 308 -4.66 -8.72 28.91
CA LYS A 308 -3.64 -8.81 29.95
C LYS A 308 -3.38 -7.42 30.50
N THR A 309 -3.46 -7.26 31.80
CA THR A 309 -3.27 -5.98 32.48
C THR A 309 -2.27 -6.10 33.62
N TRP A 310 -1.49 -5.06 33.81
CA TRP A 310 -0.60 -4.89 34.94
C TRP A 310 -0.93 -3.58 35.63
N SER A 311 -1.17 -3.62 36.92
CA SER A 311 -1.53 -2.45 37.73
C SER A 311 -0.66 -2.37 39.00
N PRO A 312 -0.21 -1.17 39.39
CA PRO A 312 0.45 -1.00 40.70
C PRO A 312 -0.52 -1.12 41.87
N LYS A 313 -1.82 -1.21 41.61
CA LYS A 313 -2.89 -1.23 42.59
C LYS A 313 -3.86 -2.37 42.33
N ALA A 314 -4.34 -3.02 43.40
CA ALA A 314 -5.47 -3.95 43.33
C ALA A 314 -6.80 -3.20 43.64
N ASP A 315 -7.91 -3.85 43.34
CA ASP A 315 -9.29 -3.37 43.55
C ASP A 315 -9.61 -2.02 42.87
N ILE A 316 -8.95 -1.67 41.80
CA ILE A 316 -9.28 -0.49 41.01
C ILE A 316 -10.14 -0.88 39.78
N PRO A 317 -11.17 -0.07 39.44
CA PRO A 317 -11.96 -0.31 38.25
C PRO A 317 -11.14 0.00 37.00
N VAL A 318 -11.13 -0.95 36.06
CA VAL A 318 -10.65 -0.80 34.69
C VAL A 318 -11.86 -0.86 33.79
N ARG A 319 -12.16 0.24 33.12
CA ARG A 319 -13.24 0.33 32.13
C ARG A 319 -12.74 0.01 30.75
N LEU A 320 -13.40 -0.94 30.08
CA LEU A 320 -13.28 -1.18 28.65
C LEU A 320 -14.51 -0.62 27.95
N LYS A 321 -14.29 0.23 26.94
CA LYS A 321 -15.34 0.75 26.07
C LYS A 321 -15.02 0.36 24.64
N LEU A 322 -16.00 -0.14 23.91
CA LEU A 322 -15.93 -0.45 22.49
C LEU A 322 -16.84 0.52 21.74
N GLU A 323 -16.35 1.10 20.64
CA GLU A 323 -17.09 2.09 19.83
C GLU A 323 -17.16 1.65 18.36
N ASP A 324 -18.27 2.01 17.69
CA ASP A 324 -18.50 1.74 16.26
C ASP A 324 -18.14 2.93 15.34
N GLY A 325 -17.63 4.04 15.91
CA GLY A 325 -17.34 5.26 15.17
C GLY A 325 -18.57 6.04 14.68
N LEU A 326 -19.78 5.51 14.86
CA LEU A 326 -21.05 6.12 14.42
C LEU A 326 -21.90 6.60 15.60
N GLY A 327 -21.39 6.44 16.82
CA GLY A 327 -22.04 6.84 18.08
C GLY A 327 -22.61 5.67 18.88
N GLY A 328 -22.53 4.44 18.37
CA GLY A 328 -22.81 3.22 19.11
C GLY A 328 -21.61 2.85 19.98
N PHE A 329 -21.87 2.43 21.22
CA PHE A 329 -20.84 1.94 22.11
C PHE A 329 -21.39 0.99 23.16
N VAL A 330 -20.49 0.19 23.75
CA VAL A 330 -20.71 -0.57 24.97
C VAL A 330 -19.56 -0.32 25.94
N GLU A 331 -19.81 -0.33 27.23
CA GLU A 331 -18.76 -0.17 28.23
C GLU A 331 -19.07 -0.94 29.51
N LEU A 332 -18.03 -1.53 30.11
CA LEU A 332 -18.12 -2.28 31.38
C LEU A 332 -16.88 -2.01 32.23
N ASP A 333 -17.05 -2.14 33.53
CA ASP A 333 -15.98 -2.06 34.54
C ASP A 333 -15.65 -3.44 35.10
N VAL A 334 -14.35 -3.77 35.15
CA VAL A 334 -13.82 -4.94 35.82
C VAL A 334 -12.69 -4.47 36.73
N ASN A 335 -12.67 -4.95 37.97
CA ASN A 335 -11.63 -4.54 38.94
C ASN A 335 -10.38 -5.40 38.80
N THR A 336 -9.21 -4.79 38.96
CA THR A 336 -7.96 -5.53 39.16
C THR A 336 -8.04 -6.33 40.48
N THR A 337 -7.43 -7.51 40.47
CA THR A 337 -7.44 -8.40 41.64
C THR A 337 -6.10 -8.45 42.38
N VAL A 338 -5.02 -8.15 41.63
CA VAL A 338 -3.65 -8.16 42.16
C VAL A 338 -2.95 -6.83 41.89
N ALA A 339 -1.88 -6.56 42.62
CA ALA A 339 -1.02 -5.39 42.38
C ALA A 339 0.38 -5.83 42.04
N ASN A 340 1.03 -5.08 41.12
CA ASN A 340 2.40 -5.33 40.62
C ASN A 340 2.59 -6.72 40.01
N GLN A 341 1.58 -7.23 39.34
CA GLN A 341 1.60 -8.50 38.64
C GLN A 341 0.68 -8.42 37.42
N TRP A 342 0.97 -9.20 36.39
CA TRP A 342 0.08 -9.39 35.26
C TRP A 342 -1.11 -10.28 35.65
N GLU A 343 -2.30 -9.88 35.20
CA GLU A 343 -3.53 -10.66 35.30
C GLU A 343 -4.34 -10.49 34.00
N ILE A 344 -5.22 -11.43 33.74
CA ILE A 344 -6.17 -11.36 32.63
C ILE A 344 -7.50 -10.82 33.15
N LEU A 345 -7.89 -9.65 32.67
CA LEU A 345 -9.23 -9.11 32.91
C LEU A 345 -10.15 -9.45 31.76
N THR A 346 -11.40 -9.82 32.05
CA THR A 346 -12.38 -10.20 31.01
C THR A 346 -13.66 -9.40 31.17
N TRP A 347 -14.09 -8.73 30.10
CA TRP A 347 -15.33 -7.97 29.99
C TRP A 347 -16.33 -8.75 29.16
N ASN A 348 -17.48 -9.10 29.74
CA ASN A 348 -18.55 -9.87 29.12
C ASN A 348 -19.66 -8.93 28.63
N PHE A 349 -19.74 -8.73 27.31
CA PHE A 349 -20.72 -7.87 26.63
C PHE A 349 -21.93 -8.66 26.11
N THR A 350 -22.17 -9.89 26.57
CA THR A 350 -23.25 -10.75 26.08
C THR A 350 -24.59 -10.01 26.00
N GLY A 351 -25.18 -10.01 24.80
CA GLY A 351 -26.46 -9.36 24.51
C GLY A 351 -26.38 -7.85 24.28
N GLN A 352 -25.17 -7.26 24.25
CA GLN A 352 -24.95 -5.82 24.05
C GLN A 352 -24.32 -5.49 22.70
N THR A 353 -23.82 -6.48 21.96
CA THR A 353 -23.05 -6.27 20.71
C THR A 353 -23.91 -6.26 19.46
N ALA A 354 -25.15 -6.71 19.51
CA ALA A 354 -26.02 -6.93 18.37
C ALA A 354 -26.27 -5.65 17.56
N GLY A 355 -25.95 -5.71 16.26
CA GLY A 355 -26.21 -4.63 15.29
C GLY A 355 -25.19 -3.50 15.32
N LEU A 356 -24.07 -3.64 16.04
CA LEU A 356 -22.97 -2.70 16.11
C LEU A 356 -21.69 -3.32 15.55
N ASN A 357 -20.91 -2.53 14.80
CA ASN A 357 -19.63 -2.93 14.23
C ASN A 357 -18.52 -2.20 14.96
N PHE A 358 -18.09 -2.73 16.08
CA PHE A 358 -17.05 -2.09 16.89
C PHE A 358 -15.68 -2.22 16.22
N ASN A 359 -15.02 -1.11 16.02
CA ASN A 359 -13.66 -1.04 15.54
C ASN A 359 -12.75 -0.13 16.36
N LYS A 360 -13.20 0.33 17.52
CA LYS A 360 -12.40 1.12 18.43
C LYS A 360 -12.44 0.53 19.84
N VAL A 361 -11.26 0.39 20.44
CA VAL A 361 -11.05 -0.05 21.82
C VAL A 361 -10.57 1.14 22.64
N VAL A 362 -11.23 1.39 23.77
CA VAL A 362 -10.85 2.46 24.72
C VAL A 362 -10.70 1.88 26.10
N LEU A 363 -9.53 2.08 26.73
CA LEU A 363 -9.23 1.55 28.04
C LEU A 363 -8.97 2.68 29.05
N PHE A 364 -9.63 2.57 30.23
CA PHE A 364 -9.50 3.55 31.31
C PHE A 364 -9.09 2.83 32.58
N PHE A 365 -7.95 3.19 33.14
CA PHE A 365 -7.54 2.73 34.47
C PHE A 365 -8.05 3.69 35.56
N GLU A 366 -8.44 3.15 36.74
CA GLU A 366 -9.00 3.91 37.84
C GLU A 366 -10.17 4.84 37.42
N PHE A 367 -11.17 4.28 36.77
CA PHE A 367 -12.35 5.05 36.34
C PHE A 367 -13.25 5.32 37.57
N VAL A 368 -12.84 6.25 38.44
CA VAL A 368 -13.56 6.60 39.69
C VAL A 368 -13.93 8.08 39.64
N PRO A 369 -15.22 8.44 39.58
CA PRO A 369 -15.65 9.84 39.53
C PRO A 369 -15.08 10.66 40.72
N GLY A 370 -14.43 11.77 40.35
CA GLY A 370 -13.82 12.68 41.32
C GLY A 370 -12.38 12.31 41.74
N LEU A 371 -11.85 11.19 41.28
CA LEU A 371 -10.44 10.83 41.49
C LEU A 371 -9.57 11.47 40.40
N SER A 372 -8.52 12.17 40.78
CA SER A 372 -7.51 12.69 39.83
C SER A 372 -6.35 11.74 39.76
N GLY A 373 -5.69 11.72 38.58
CA GLY A 373 -4.47 10.94 38.36
C GLY A 373 -3.38 11.33 39.35
N ASP A 374 -2.63 10.34 39.81
CA ASP A 374 -1.53 10.48 40.77
C ASP A 374 -0.15 10.18 40.18
N GLY A 375 -0.08 9.97 38.84
CA GLY A 375 1.13 9.62 38.12
C GLY A 375 1.37 8.10 38.04
N SER A 376 0.38 7.28 38.42
CA SER A 376 0.50 5.82 38.30
C SER A 376 0.68 5.36 36.86
N ILE A 377 1.49 4.32 36.70
CA ILE A 377 1.76 3.68 35.44
C ILE A 377 1.08 2.32 35.41
N TYR A 378 0.37 2.05 34.35
CA TYR A 378 -0.32 0.81 34.05
C TYR A 378 0.21 0.24 32.76
N TYR A 379 0.09 -1.08 32.58
CA TYR A 379 0.41 -1.71 31.30
C TYR A 379 -0.73 -2.61 30.86
N TYR A 380 -0.88 -2.78 29.57
CA TYR A 380 -1.81 -3.73 28.99
C TYR A 380 -1.27 -4.33 27.70
N ASP A 381 -1.79 -5.52 27.37
CA ASP A 381 -1.32 -6.32 26.26
C ASP A 381 -2.37 -7.36 25.85
N ASP A 382 -2.16 -8.04 24.73
CA ASP A 382 -2.99 -9.16 24.26
C ASP A 382 -4.50 -8.89 24.39
N ILE A 383 -4.99 -7.93 23.59
CA ILE A 383 -6.43 -7.69 23.48
C ILE A 383 -7.02 -8.76 22.56
N GLU A 384 -7.92 -9.60 23.07
CA GLU A 384 -8.45 -10.74 22.30
C GLU A 384 -9.91 -11.04 22.62
N ILE A 385 -10.59 -11.78 21.73
CA ILE A 385 -11.88 -12.40 22.04
C ILE A 385 -11.63 -13.48 23.08
N ALA A 386 -12.26 -13.33 24.25
CA ALA A 386 -12.13 -14.32 25.31
C ALA A 386 -12.83 -15.64 24.90
N PRO A 387 -12.19 -16.79 25.12
CA PRO A 387 -12.81 -18.07 24.82
C PRO A 387 -14.07 -18.29 25.68
N ILE A 388 -15.08 -18.96 25.09
CA ILE A 388 -16.23 -19.42 25.87
C ILE A 388 -15.71 -20.43 26.88
N VAL A 389 -15.73 -20.09 28.16
CA VAL A 389 -15.52 -21.08 29.21
C VAL A 389 -16.86 -21.83 29.36
N PRO A 390 -16.97 -23.11 29.02
CA PRO A 390 -18.20 -23.86 29.25
C PRO A 390 -18.51 -23.82 30.76
N ASP A 391 -19.72 -23.44 31.15
CA ASP A 391 -20.19 -23.62 32.53
C ASP A 391 -19.88 -25.06 32.93
N LEU A 392 -19.07 -25.21 33.96
CA LEU A 392 -18.87 -26.52 34.59
C LEU A 392 -20.26 -26.92 35.12
N VAL A 393 -20.96 -27.77 34.36
CA VAL A 393 -22.19 -28.42 34.84
C VAL A 393 -21.77 -29.20 36.07
N GLU A 394 -22.09 -28.66 37.26
CA GLU A 394 -21.97 -29.44 38.49
C GLU A 394 -22.79 -30.72 38.30
N LEU A 395 -22.10 -31.83 38.15
CA LEU A 395 -22.78 -33.12 38.16
C LEU A 395 -23.43 -33.28 39.55
N PRO A 396 -24.73 -33.62 39.58
CA PRO A 396 -25.37 -33.85 40.86
C PRO A 396 -24.63 -34.93 41.64
N VAL A 397 -24.15 -34.60 42.82
CA VAL A 397 -23.56 -35.57 43.76
C VAL A 397 -24.66 -36.54 44.16
N THR A 398 -24.57 -37.78 43.70
CA THR A 398 -25.44 -38.88 44.10
C THR A 398 -25.03 -39.50 45.43
#